data_6ebb6bcb05fceecd8363843f851ef0bd
#
_entry.id   6ebb6bcb05fceecd8363843f851ef0bd
#
_cell.length_a   1.000
_cell.length_b   1.000
_cell.length_c   1.000
_cell.angle_alpha   90.00
_cell.angle_beta   90.00
_cell.angle_gamma   90.00
#
_symmetry.space_group_name_H-M   'P 1'
#
loop_
_entity.id
_entity.type
_entity.pdbx_description
1 polymer ?
#
loop_
_entity_poly.entity_id
_entity_poly.type
_entity_poly.pdbx_seq_one_letter_code
_entity_poly.pdbx_strand_id
1 'polypeptide(L)'
;MQKNQVSISPSGEEFPLPTREEYQTEFAHLKALAAKQRKSGKQIVVVVGLGFVGAVMAAVVADATDKKGRPTKFVIGVQRPSTRSFWKTRLLNRGVSPVKAEDPEVERIILRCVKEKQTLVATYTEEALKLAEVVVVDVQCDYLKESLGDVRTGSAEMAALEASIATIAENIPPRALVLIETTVAPGTTEQVAYPIMKKIFKKRGIQSEPLLAHSYERVMPGKAYVASIRDFWRVCSGINPTARKRVTQFLNEVLHTDKYPLTVLDRPIESETAKIVENSYRATILAFLDEWSLFAERNGVDLKKVIEAIKVRPTHSNIIFPGPGIGGYCLPKDGGLGVWAYRHIFGFEDDIFKITPLAIDINDTRCLHAPQLVRDALRNMGKPIASAEVLLLGAAYREDVGDTRYSGSEMIVRKLTEMGADVKVHDPYLDHWWEFEAQDTYPRPDYSWARFFHRQEPLKNLRIEKDMWAAMKGIDAVVLAVRHDLYLKLDPDRVVKSAGRPFALVDCFCLLDDEKIRRYLQLGCEVKGMGRGHIKRIKDTIDNRRSGAKAKSRFGH
;
A
#
# COMPACT_ATOMS: atom_id res chain seq x y z
N MET A 1 10.87 39.91 1.31
CA MET A 1 10.39 39.01 2.38
C MET A 1 10.18 37.63 1.74
N GLN A 2 11.04 36.66 2.00
CA GLN A 2 10.77 35.28 1.62
C GLN A 2 9.48 34.85 2.35
N LYS A 3 8.43 34.47 1.60
CA LYS A 3 7.25 33.84 2.21
C LYS A 3 7.74 32.65 3.03
N ASN A 4 7.52 32.65 4.33
CA ASN A 4 7.81 31.49 5.17
C ASN A 4 7.10 30.29 4.54
N GLN A 5 7.89 29.30 4.10
CA GLN A 5 7.35 28.06 3.57
C GLN A 5 6.68 27.31 4.72
N VAL A 6 5.45 26.84 4.49
CA VAL A 6 4.60 26.19 5.49
C VAL A 6 4.34 24.76 5.05
N SER A 7 4.38 23.84 5.99
CA SER A 7 3.96 22.45 5.83
C SER A 7 2.57 22.27 6.43
N ILE A 8 1.64 21.72 5.65
CA ILE A 8 0.24 21.57 6.05
C ILE A 8 -0.05 20.09 6.29
N SER A 9 -0.64 19.79 7.44
CA SER A 9 -1.08 18.44 7.76
C SER A 9 -2.36 18.04 6.99
N PRO A 10 -2.70 16.75 6.90
CA PRO A 10 -3.96 16.30 6.29
C PRO A 10 -5.22 16.89 6.93
N SER A 11 -5.14 17.32 8.20
CA SER A 11 -6.23 18.03 8.90
C SER A 11 -6.27 19.53 8.66
N GLY A 12 -5.36 20.08 7.82
CA GLY A 12 -5.28 21.50 7.51
C GLY A 12 -4.47 22.33 8.52
N GLU A 13 -3.81 21.71 9.50
CA GLU A 13 -2.96 22.44 10.45
C GLU A 13 -1.65 22.86 9.80
N GLU A 14 -1.27 24.13 9.97
CA GLU A 14 -0.09 24.73 9.37
C GLU A 14 1.13 24.75 10.30
N PHE A 15 2.29 24.37 9.75
CA PHE A 15 3.57 24.32 10.46
C PHE A 15 4.64 25.05 9.65
N PRO A 16 5.13 26.23 10.09
CA PRO A 16 6.26 26.90 9.47
C PRO A 16 7.49 26.01 9.45
N LEU A 17 8.22 25.99 8.33
CA LEU A 17 9.47 25.25 8.24
C LEU A 17 10.51 25.83 9.21
N PRO A 18 11.43 25.00 9.77
CA PRO A 18 12.40 25.43 10.75
C PRO A 18 13.39 26.44 10.16
N THR A 19 13.77 27.43 10.98
CA THR A 19 14.79 28.43 10.66
C THR A 19 16.20 27.85 10.87
N ARG A 20 17.21 28.54 10.35
CA ARG A 20 18.61 28.14 10.53
C ARG A 20 19.05 28.11 12.00
N GLU A 21 18.54 29.00 12.83
CA GLU A 21 18.83 29.07 14.27
C GLU A 21 18.23 27.90 15.02
N GLU A 22 17.04 27.46 14.62
CA GLU A 22 16.37 26.31 15.23
C GLU A 22 17.16 25.00 15.04
N TYR A 23 17.89 24.84 13.92
CA TYR A 23 18.75 23.65 13.73
C TYR A 23 19.87 23.53 14.77
N GLN A 24 20.48 24.64 15.18
CA GLN A 24 21.57 24.63 16.17
C GLN A 24 21.06 24.28 17.56
N THR A 25 19.96 24.89 17.97
CA THR A 25 19.33 24.63 19.26
C THR A 25 18.76 23.21 19.34
N GLU A 26 18.17 22.72 18.27
CA GLU A 26 17.61 21.37 18.18
C GLU A 26 18.68 20.29 18.40
N PHE A 27 19.82 20.38 17.72
CA PHE A 27 20.88 19.39 17.91
C PHE A 27 21.47 19.40 19.30
N ALA A 28 21.69 20.58 19.91
CA ALA A 28 22.16 20.70 21.29
C ALA A 28 21.20 20.04 22.28
N HIS A 29 19.88 20.24 22.09
CA HIS A 29 18.85 19.59 22.87
C HIS A 29 18.88 18.05 22.73
N LEU A 30 18.92 17.55 21.50
CA LEU A 30 18.98 16.10 21.22
C LEU A 30 20.23 15.46 21.82
N LYS A 31 21.38 16.14 21.76
CA LYS A 31 22.63 15.66 22.34
C LYS A 31 22.54 15.51 23.86
N ALA A 32 21.95 16.49 24.54
CA ALA A 32 21.74 16.43 25.98
C ALA A 32 20.76 15.29 26.34
N LEU A 33 19.68 15.16 25.59
CA LEU A 33 18.67 14.13 25.78
C LEU A 33 19.26 12.73 25.56
N ALA A 34 19.97 12.49 24.47
CA ALA A 34 20.64 11.22 24.18
C ALA A 34 21.65 10.84 25.28
N ALA A 35 22.44 11.82 25.78
CA ALA A 35 23.37 11.57 26.88
C ALA A 35 22.65 11.12 28.17
N LYS A 36 21.51 11.75 28.50
CA LYS A 36 20.66 11.34 29.62
C LYS A 36 20.13 9.91 29.44
N GLN A 37 19.66 9.59 28.24
CA GLN A 37 19.10 8.28 27.95
C GLN A 37 20.17 7.16 27.94
N ARG A 38 21.39 7.43 27.46
CA ARG A 38 22.53 6.50 27.59
C ARG A 38 22.88 6.21 29.04
N LYS A 39 22.90 7.24 29.90
CA LYS A 39 23.15 7.06 31.34
C LYS A 39 22.10 6.16 32.00
N SER A 40 20.89 6.12 31.48
CA SER A 40 19.83 5.19 31.92
C SER A 40 19.87 3.82 31.25
N GLY A 41 20.94 3.51 30.51
CA GLY A 41 21.16 2.20 29.88
C GLY A 41 20.44 1.96 28.57
N LYS A 42 19.90 3.01 27.93
CA LYS A 42 19.20 2.86 26.63
C LYS A 42 20.16 3.02 25.46
N GLN A 43 19.97 2.17 24.45
CA GLN A 43 20.63 2.30 23.15
C GLN A 43 19.95 3.41 22.33
N ILE A 44 20.74 4.25 21.67
CA ILE A 44 20.23 5.32 20.81
C ILE A 44 20.03 4.79 19.39
N VAL A 45 18.79 4.81 18.96
CA VAL A 45 18.40 4.39 17.59
C VAL A 45 17.89 5.59 16.82
N VAL A 46 18.35 5.77 15.60
CA VAL A 46 17.86 6.80 14.69
C VAL A 46 17.07 6.13 13.58
N VAL A 47 15.82 6.54 13.37
CA VAL A 47 14.98 6.06 12.27
C VAL A 47 14.88 7.17 11.23
N VAL A 48 15.36 6.92 10.01
CA VAL A 48 15.35 7.87 8.90
C VAL A 48 14.17 7.60 7.99
N GLY A 49 13.27 8.58 7.89
CA GLY A 49 12.01 8.44 7.15
C GLY A 49 10.83 8.12 8.07
N LEU A 50 10.01 9.14 8.39
CA LEU A 50 8.78 9.00 9.19
C LEU A 50 7.55 8.86 8.27
N GLY A 51 7.69 7.95 7.30
CA GLY A 51 6.60 7.54 6.42
C GLY A 51 5.67 6.52 7.07
N PHE A 52 4.94 5.82 6.20
CA PHE A 52 3.96 4.79 6.59
C PHE A 52 4.60 3.67 7.44
N VAL A 53 5.76 3.14 7.05
CA VAL A 53 6.49 2.11 7.82
C VAL A 53 7.28 2.75 8.96
N GLY A 54 8.15 3.72 8.66
CA GLY A 54 9.15 4.21 9.60
C GLY A 54 8.60 4.90 10.85
N ALA A 55 7.44 5.56 10.78
CA ALA A 55 6.82 6.14 11.97
C ALA A 55 6.36 5.07 12.98
N VAL A 56 5.76 3.98 12.48
CA VAL A 56 5.29 2.88 13.32
C VAL A 56 6.46 2.02 13.79
N MET A 57 7.46 1.76 12.91
CA MET A 57 8.70 1.07 13.30
C MET A 57 9.45 1.85 14.39
N ALA A 58 9.56 3.18 14.28
CA ALA A 58 10.16 4.02 15.32
C ALA A 58 9.45 3.84 16.67
N ALA A 59 8.11 3.76 16.68
CA ALA A 59 7.35 3.51 17.89
C ALA A 59 7.54 2.08 18.42
N VAL A 60 7.58 1.05 17.56
CA VAL A 60 7.84 -0.35 17.95
C VAL A 60 9.22 -0.48 18.59
N VAL A 61 10.26 0.13 17.99
CA VAL A 61 11.62 0.16 18.56
C VAL A 61 11.63 0.89 19.92
N ALA A 62 10.95 2.03 20.01
CA ALA A 62 10.90 2.86 21.23
C ALA A 62 10.11 2.19 22.36
N ASP A 63 9.17 1.30 22.03
CA ASP A 63 8.35 0.55 22.98
C ASP A 63 9.07 -0.68 23.56
N ALA A 64 10.20 -1.11 22.95
CA ALA A 64 10.95 -2.30 23.32
C ALA A 64 11.43 -2.25 24.79
N THR A 65 11.25 -3.38 25.50
CA THR A 65 11.58 -3.51 26.93
C THR A 65 12.43 -4.74 27.17
N ASP A 66 13.17 -4.73 28.27
CA ASP A 66 13.80 -5.93 28.82
C ASP A 66 12.77 -6.85 29.51
N LYS A 67 13.23 -8.01 29.99
CA LYS A 67 12.41 -8.99 30.71
C LYS A 67 11.78 -8.45 32.01
N LYS A 68 12.24 -7.29 32.50
CA LYS A 68 11.69 -6.58 33.67
C LYS A 68 10.75 -5.45 33.29
N GLY A 69 10.41 -5.30 32.01
CA GLY A 69 9.55 -4.24 31.49
C GLY A 69 10.22 -2.86 31.40
N ARG A 70 11.53 -2.74 31.54
CA ARG A 70 12.25 -1.47 31.45
C ARG A 70 12.58 -1.14 30.01
N PRO A 71 12.32 0.10 29.53
CA PRO A 71 12.67 0.51 28.16
C PRO A 71 14.16 0.38 27.88
N THR A 72 14.50 -0.25 26.75
CA THR A 72 15.90 -0.53 26.34
C THR A 72 16.40 0.37 25.22
N LYS A 73 15.51 1.07 24.54
CA LYS A 73 15.82 1.91 23.39
C LYS A 73 15.36 3.35 23.62
N PHE A 74 16.09 4.30 23.05
CA PHE A 74 15.64 5.67 22.83
C PHE A 74 15.74 5.99 21.36
N VAL A 75 14.62 6.37 20.75
CA VAL A 75 14.50 6.54 19.30
C VAL A 75 14.41 8.02 18.94
N ILE A 76 15.19 8.42 17.95
CA ILE A 76 15.13 9.74 17.31
C ILE A 76 14.68 9.51 15.86
N GLY A 77 13.43 9.86 15.56
CA GLY A 77 12.89 9.80 14.19
C GLY A 77 13.35 11.03 13.40
N VAL A 78 14.00 10.84 12.27
CA VAL A 78 14.47 11.93 11.40
C VAL A 78 13.58 12.03 10.17
N GLN A 79 12.97 13.19 9.98
CA GLN A 79 12.20 13.52 8.78
C GLN A 79 12.72 14.80 8.16
N ARG A 80 13.18 14.72 6.90
CA ARG A 80 13.64 15.90 6.17
C ARG A 80 12.54 16.98 6.14
N PRO A 81 12.85 18.23 6.51
CA PRO A 81 11.86 19.29 6.53
C PRO A 81 11.52 19.73 5.10
N SER A 82 10.29 19.53 4.71
CA SER A 82 9.73 20.00 3.46
C SER A 82 8.28 20.45 3.68
N THR A 83 7.74 21.23 2.76
CA THR A 83 6.33 21.62 2.80
C THR A 83 5.38 20.42 2.83
N ARG A 84 5.82 19.26 2.31
CA ARG A 84 5.03 18.02 2.26
C ARG A 84 5.10 17.17 3.54
N SER A 85 6.12 17.35 4.40
CA SER A 85 6.41 16.33 5.41
C SER A 85 6.80 16.84 6.79
N PHE A 86 7.10 18.12 6.96
CA PHE A 86 7.55 18.66 8.26
C PHE A 86 6.47 18.54 9.35
N TRP A 87 5.19 18.66 8.99
CA TRP A 87 4.07 18.45 9.88
C TRP A 87 4.13 17.10 10.63
N LYS A 88 4.73 16.06 10.02
CA LYS A 88 4.87 14.73 10.63
C LYS A 88 5.71 14.78 11.91
N THR A 89 6.82 15.51 11.88
CA THR A 89 7.70 15.71 13.05
C THR A 89 6.94 16.39 14.19
N ARG A 90 6.14 17.40 13.86
CA ARG A 90 5.37 18.16 14.87
C ARG A 90 4.27 17.33 15.50
N LEU A 91 3.50 16.58 14.70
CA LEU A 91 2.44 15.71 15.21
C LEU A 91 3.02 14.59 16.08
N LEU A 92 4.08 13.92 15.62
CA LEU A 92 4.70 12.82 16.37
C LEU A 92 5.20 13.29 17.74
N ASN A 93 5.83 14.45 17.85
CA ASN A 93 6.27 15.01 19.13
C ASN A 93 5.12 15.40 20.06
N ARG A 94 3.92 15.58 19.55
CA ARG A 94 2.69 15.74 20.36
C ARG A 94 2.12 14.39 20.84
N GLY A 95 2.62 13.27 20.34
CA GLY A 95 2.12 11.92 20.59
C GLY A 95 0.95 11.54 19.67
N VAL A 96 0.83 12.23 18.53
CA VAL A 96 -0.19 11.99 17.49
C VAL A 96 0.47 11.28 16.32
N SER A 97 -0.17 10.24 15.79
CA SER A 97 0.35 9.51 14.65
C SER A 97 0.38 10.39 13.39
N PRO A 98 1.52 10.45 12.68
CA PRO A 98 1.58 11.09 11.37
C PRO A 98 1.02 10.20 10.25
N VAL A 99 0.52 9.02 10.59
CA VAL A 99 -0.02 8.03 9.64
C VAL A 99 -1.42 7.66 10.07
N LYS A 100 -2.39 7.80 9.16
CA LYS A 100 -3.75 7.29 9.39
C LYS A 100 -3.73 5.77 9.26
N ALA A 101 -4.24 5.06 10.25
CA ALA A 101 -4.32 3.61 10.28
C ALA A 101 -5.61 3.16 10.96
N GLU A 102 -6.13 2.02 10.53
CA GLU A 102 -7.32 1.38 11.11
C GLU A 102 -7.00 0.62 12.40
N ASP A 103 -5.72 0.43 12.71
CA ASP A 103 -5.25 -0.17 13.95
C ASP A 103 -5.15 0.90 15.06
N PRO A 104 -6.01 0.85 16.07
CA PRO A 104 -5.96 1.82 17.18
C PRO A 104 -4.68 1.70 18.02
N GLU A 105 -3.93 0.59 17.90
CA GLU A 105 -2.65 0.43 18.58
C GLU A 105 -1.58 1.37 18.03
N VAL A 106 -1.69 1.82 16.77
CA VAL A 106 -0.74 2.80 16.20
C VAL A 106 -0.75 4.10 16.97
N GLU A 107 -1.93 4.66 17.26
CA GLU A 107 -2.04 5.87 18.07
C GLU A 107 -1.58 5.62 19.52
N ARG A 108 -1.98 4.50 20.11
CA ARG A 108 -1.65 4.16 21.49
C ARG A 108 -0.14 3.97 21.69
N ILE A 109 0.55 3.25 20.81
CA ILE A 109 1.99 3.01 20.94
C ILE A 109 2.79 4.31 20.79
N ILE A 110 2.41 5.18 19.84
CA ILE A 110 3.06 6.47 19.65
C ILE A 110 2.85 7.36 20.87
N LEU A 111 1.61 7.52 21.35
CA LEU A 111 1.29 8.30 22.55
C LEU A 111 2.09 7.80 23.76
N ARG A 112 2.08 6.49 24.00
CA ARG A 112 2.82 5.83 25.08
C ARG A 112 4.32 6.09 25.01
N CYS A 113 4.94 5.95 23.83
CA CYS A 113 6.37 6.16 23.67
C CYS A 113 6.78 7.63 23.80
N VAL A 114 5.95 8.57 23.33
CA VAL A 114 6.25 10.00 23.39
C VAL A 114 5.96 10.59 24.77
N LYS A 115 4.78 10.28 25.35
CA LYS A 115 4.30 10.96 26.57
C LYS A 115 4.61 10.21 27.85
N GLU A 116 4.41 8.90 27.88
CA GLU A 116 4.54 8.10 29.10
C GLU A 116 5.97 7.61 29.30
N LYS A 117 6.51 6.85 28.32
CA LYS A 117 7.87 6.29 28.39
C LYS A 117 8.97 7.29 28.08
N GLN A 118 8.66 8.36 27.34
CA GLN A 118 9.63 9.36 26.85
C GLN A 118 10.81 8.71 26.11
N THR A 119 10.51 7.73 25.27
CA THR A 119 11.48 6.92 24.51
C THR A 119 11.51 7.26 23.02
N LEU A 120 10.62 8.14 22.53
CA LEU A 120 10.51 8.54 21.14
C LEU A 120 10.45 10.07 21.02
N VAL A 121 11.28 10.61 20.14
CA VAL A 121 11.25 12.01 19.71
C VAL A 121 11.46 12.08 18.21
N ALA A 122 10.83 13.04 17.54
CA ALA A 122 11.08 13.30 16.12
C ALA A 122 11.84 14.61 15.91
N THR A 123 12.70 14.64 14.90
CA THR A 123 13.50 15.82 14.56
C THR A 123 13.59 15.99 13.04
N TYR A 124 14.01 17.17 12.65
CA TYR A 124 14.27 17.56 11.27
C TYR A 124 15.77 17.71 10.95
N THR A 125 16.64 17.59 11.97
CA THR A 125 18.09 17.73 11.78
C THR A 125 18.76 16.37 11.56
N GLU A 126 19.52 16.26 10.48
CA GLU A 126 20.33 15.10 10.15
C GLU A 126 21.54 14.93 11.10
N GLU A 127 21.90 15.96 11.85
CA GLU A 127 22.94 15.86 12.89
C GLU A 127 22.62 14.86 14.00
N ALA A 128 21.33 14.51 14.18
CA ALA A 128 20.91 13.43 15.05
C ALA A 128 21.62 12.10 14.76
N LEU A 129 22.02 11.85 13.52
CA LEU A 129 22.79 10.68 13.09
C LEU A 129 24.13 10.54 13.82
N LYS A 130 24.74 11.66 14.27
CA LYS A 130 25.99 11.66 15.08
C LYS A 130 25.82 10.98 16.44
N LEU A 131 24.58 10.81 16.88
CA LEU A 131 24.22 10.21 18.17
C LEU A 131 23.90 8.71 18.06
N ALA A 132 23.74 8.18 16.83
CA ALA A 132 23.22 6.86 16.58
C ALA A 132 24.17 5.71 16.97
N GLU A 133 23.64 4.66 17.53
CA GLU A 133 24.30 3.35 17.67
C GLU A 133 23.72 2.35 16.65
N VAL A 134 22.44 2.57 16.27
CA VAL A 134 21.76 1.90 15.17
C VAL A 134 21.00 2.95 14.37
N VAL A 135 21.07 2.86 13.05
CA VAL A 135 20.25 3.64 12.12
C VAL A 135 19.34 2.67 11.37
N VAL A 136 18.03 2.90 11.41
CA VAL A 136 17.04 2.20 10.59
C VAL A 136 16.66 3.12 9.43
N VAL A 137 16.72 2.60 8.20
CA VAL A 137 16.50 3.38 6.98
C VAL A 137 15.18 2.95 6.33
N ASP A 138 14.17 3.83 6.45
CA ASP A 138 12.84 3.69 5.86
C ASP A 138 12.59 4.75 4.78
N VAL A 139 13.59 4.97 3.96
CA VAL A 139 13.53 5.88 2.81
C VAL A 139 12.98 5.15 1.61
N GLN A 140 11.96 5.75 1.01
CA GLN A 140 11.23 5.20 -0.11
C GLN A 140 12.15 4.89 -1.31
N CYS A 141 11.99 3.69 -1.88
CA CYS A 141 12.56 3.28 -3.15
C CYS A 141 11.42 2.88 -4.08
N ASP A 142 11.09 3.74 -5.03
CA ASP A 142 10.00 3.54 -5.96
C ASP A 142 10.43 2.87 -7.25
N TYR A 143 9.45 2.39 -8.00
CA TYR A 143 9.61 1.92 -9.37
C TYR A 143 8.62 2.65 -10.27
N LEU A 144 9.15 3.47 -11.17
CA LEU A 144 8.35 4.24 -12.12
C LEU A 144 8.17 3.43 -13.40
N LYS A 145 6.93 3.11 -13.73
CA LYS A 145 6.56 2.47 -14.99
C LYS A 145 6.42 3.53 -16.07
N GLU A 146 6.97 3.31 -17.25
CA GLU A 146 6.81 4.21 -18.40
C GLU A 146 5.52 3.94 -19.17
N SER A 147 5.08 2.69 -19.19
CA SER A 147 3.87 2.25 -19.90
C SER A 147 2.97 1.42 -18.97
N LEU A 148 1.66 1.55 -19.16
CA LEU A 148 0.69 0.71 -18.49
C LEU A 148 0.74 -0.70 -19.09
N GLY A 149 0.83 -1.72 -18.23
CA GLY A 149 0.94 -3.11 -18.65
C GLY A 149 2.31 -3.47 -19.22
N ASP A 150 3.36 -2.70 -18.91
CA ASP A 150 4.75 -3.07 -19.23
C ASP A 150 5.70 -2.62 -18.10
N VAL A 151 6.05 -3.54 -17.24
CA VAL A 151 7.00 -3.29 -16.15
C VAL A 151 8.47 -3.32 -16.58
N ARG A 152 8.77 -3.75 -17.82
CA ARG A 152 10.15 -3.91 -18.31
C ARG A 152 10.83 -2.59 -18.67
N THR A 153 10.03 -1.58 -19.01
CA THR A 153 10.51 -0.26 -19.44
C THR A 153 10.65 0.75 -18.31
N GLY A 154 10.32 0.37 -17.08
CA GLY A 154 10.39 1.26 -15.93
C GLY A 154 11.79 1.42 -15.34
N SER A 155 11.91 2.30 -14.36
CA SER A 155 13.14 2.60 -13.64
C SER A 155 12.96 2.59 -12.12
N ALA A 156 13.98 2.12 -11.39
CA ALA A 156 14.02 2.23 -9.94
C ALA A 156 14.49 3.63 -9.53
N GLU A 157 13.74 4.27 -8.63
CA GLU A 157 14.05 5.60 -8.07
C GLU A 157 15.03 5.47 -6.90
N MET A 158 16.33 5.35 -7.21
CA MET A 158 17.40 5.13 -6.24
C MET A 158 17.91 6.41 -5.58
N ALA A 159 17.74 7.58 -6.21
CA ALA A 159 18.39 8.82 -5.83
C ALA A 159 18.14 9.26 -4.37
N ALA A 160 16.92 9.09 -3.87
CA ALA A 160 16.57 9.45 -2.49
C ALA A 160 17.27 8.54 -1.48
N LEU A 161 17.36 7.24 -1.76
CA LEU A 161 18.04 6.26 -0.93
C LEU A 161 19.56 6.52 -0.94
N GLU A 162 20.17 6.71 -2.11
CA GLU A 162 21.59 6.99 -2.25
C GLU A 162 22.01 8.26 -1.51
N ALA A 163 21.24 9.34 -1.65
CA ALA A 163 21.46 10.58 -0.91
C ALA A 163 21.35 10.38 0.60
N SER A 164 20.36 9.60 1.06
CA SER A 164 20.20 9.30 2.49
C SER A 164 21.35 8.45 3.02
N ILE A 165 21.80 7.44 2.28
CA ILE A 165 22.97 6.62 2.66
C ILE A 165 24.24 7.47 2.73
N ALA A 166 24.42 8.41 1.78
CA ALA A 166 25.56 9.35 1.82
C ALA A 166 25.51 10.24 3.07
N THR A 167 24.36 10.87 3.36
CA THR A 167 24.16 11.69 4.56
C THR A 167 24.39 10.88 5.85
N ILE A 168 23.89 9.66 5.90
CA ILE A 168 24.12 8.74 7.02
C ILE A 168 25.62 8.50 7.18
N ALA A 169 26.32 8.11 6.12
CA ALA A 169 27.76 7.83 6.16
C ALA A 169 28.61 9.04 6.55
N GLU A 170 28.18 10.27 6.21
CA GLU A 170 28.86 11.52 6.60
C GLU A 170 28.74 11.81 8.09
N ASN A 171 27.71 11.35 8.76
CA ASN A 171 27.40 11.76 10.13
C ASN A 171 27.57 10.67 11.18
N ILE A 172 27.33 9.41 10.88
CA ILE A 172 27.30 8.35 11.90
C ILE A 172 28.66 8.09 12.58
N PRO A 173 28.64 7.61 13.83
CA PRO A 173 29.83 7.02 14.47
C PRO A 173 30.31 5.77 13.71
N PRO A 174 31.64 5.51 13.65
CA PRO A 174 32.20 4.40 12.86
C PRO A 174 31.64 3.01 13.19
N ARG A 175 31.18 2.83 14.42
CA ARG A 175 30.64 1.53 14.90
C ARG A 175 29.11 1.45 14.84
N ALA A 176 28.43 2.45 14.32
CA ALA A 176 26.98 2.41 14.20
C ALA A 176 26.57 1.32 13.19
N LEU A 177 25.53 0.56 13.51
CA LEU A 177 24.87 -0.35 12.58
C LEU A 177 23.90 0.45 11.70
N VAL A 178 23.96 0.29 10.39
CA VAL A 178 22.96 0.82 9.46
C VAL A 178 22.12 -0.35 8.96
N LEU A 179 20.82 -0.30 9.22
CA LEU A 179 19.84 -1.29 8.79
C LEU A 179 18.94 -0.70 7.72
N ILE A 180 19.06 -1.16 6.49
CA ILE A 180 18.12 -0.85 5.41
C ILE A 180 16.88 -1.72 5.63
N GLU A 181 15.74 -1.09 5.94
CA GLU A 181 14.47 -1.79 6.16
C GLU A 181 13.53 -1.66 4.97
N THR A 182 13.66 -0.61 4.21
CA THR A 182 12.85 -0.39 3.00
C THR A 182 13.07 -1.48 1.95
N THR A 183 12.01 -1.79 1.19
CA THR A 183 12.12 -2.69 0.04
C THR A 183 12.97 -2.03 -1.04
N VAL A 184 14.03 -2.71 -1.46
CA VAL A 184 15.00 -2.23 -2.45
C VAL A 184 15.20 -3.25 -3.57
N ALA A 185 15.78 -2.80 -4.67
CA ALA A 185 16.22 -3.67 -5.75
C ALA A 185 17.32 -4.64 -5.26
N PRO A 186 17.29 -5.93 -5.62
CA PRO A 186 18.32 -6.89 -5.24
C PRO A 186 19.74 -6.41 -5.58
N GLY A 187 20.67 -6.50 -4.63
CA GLY A 187 22.04 -6.02 -4.76
C GLY A 187 22.24 -4.57 -4.29
N THR A 188 21.19 -3.83 -3.94
CA THR A 188 21.29 -2.43 -3.49
C THR A 188 22.22 -2.26 -2.29
N THR A 189 22.10 -3.09 -1.27
CA THR A 189 22.93 -3.00 -0.06
C THR A 189 24.40 -3.22 -0.37
N GLU A 190 24.71 -4.23 -1.19
CA GLU A 190 26.10 -4.63 -1.49
C GLU A 190 26.76 -3.77 -2.57
N GLN A 191 26.04 -3.46 -3.65
CA GLN A 191 26.60 -2.84 -4.86
C GLN A 191 26.40 -1.33 -4.90
N VAL A 192 25.46 -0.78 -4.12
CA VAL A 192 25.17 0.65 -4.10
C VAL A 192 25.48 1.27 -2.74
N ALA A 193 24.79 0.85 -1.68
CA ALA A 193 24.91 1.48 -0.36
C ALA A 193 26.30 1.27 0.27
N TYR A 194 26.83 0.06 0.24
CA TYR A 194 28.14 -0.24 0.83
C TYR A 194 29.30 0.53 0.17
N PRO A 195 29.44 0.59 -1.16
CA PRO A 195 30.47 1.41 -1.81
C PRO A 195 30.35 2.90 -1.47
N ILE A 196 29.14 3.46 -1.41
CA ILE A 196 28.91 4.86 -1.00
C ILE A 196 29.45 5.08 0.42
N MET A 197 29.06 4.24 1.36
CA MET A 197 29.51 4.34 2.76
C MET A 197 31.03 4.19 2.89
N LYS A 198 31.61 3.20 2.21
CA LYS A 198 33.07 2.94 2.23
C LYS A 198 33.86 4.14 1.69
N LYS A 199 33.42 4.73 0.59
CA LYS A 199 34.02 5.94 0.00
C LYS A 199 34.00 7.11 0.98
N ILE A 200 32.88 7.32 1.67
CA ILE A 200 32.71 8.42 2.62
C ILE A 200 33.51 8.16 3.90
N PHE A 201 33.51 6.95 4.43
CA PHE A 201 34.35 6.57 5.58
C PHE A 201 35.82 6.82 5.30
N LYS A 202 36.31 6.45 4.10
CA LYS A 202 37.69 6.76 3.67
C LYS A 202 37.96 8.27 3.67
N LYS A 203 37.04 9.09 3.15
CA LYS A 203 37.15 10.56 3.17
C LYS A 203 37.20 11.13 4.60
N ARG A 204 36.47 10.50 5.53
CA ARG A 204 36.47 10.88 6.96
C ARG A 204 37.66 10.33 7.75
N GLY A 205 38.59 9.61 7.12
CA GLY A 205 39.73 8.98 7.80
C GLY A 205 39.36 7.77 8.66
N ILE A 206 38.15 7.19 8.48
CA ILE A 206 37.69 6.01 9.22
C ILE A 206 38.23 4.75 8.55
N GLN A 207 39.00 3.94 9.31
CA GLN A 207 39.63 2.72 8.81
C GLN A 207 38.71 1.47 8.94
N SER A 208 37.70 1.51 9.80
CA SER A 208 36.80 0.37 9.99
C SER A 208 35.83 0.25 8.82
N GLU A 209 35.46 -1.00 8.48
CA GLU A 209 34.42 -1.28 7.51
C GLU A 209 33.05 -0.82 8.05
N PRO A 210 32.18 -0.27 7.19
CA PRO A 210 30.80 0.06 7.56
C PRO A 210 30.04 -1.20 8.00
N LEU A 211 29.25 -1.08 9.06
CA LEU A 211 28.33 -2.13 9.51
C LEU A 211 26.96 -1.91 8.86
N LEU A 212 26.70 -2.60 7.76
CA LEU A 212 25.50 -2.46 6.96
C LEU A 212 24.74 -3.79 6.94
N ALA A 213 23.43 -3.72 7.09
CA ALA A 213 22.53 -4.86 7.14
C ALA A 213 21.24 -4.55 6.35
N HIS A 214 20.53 -5.60 5.98
CA HIS A 214 19.20 -5.51 5.38
C HIS A 214 18.20 -6.40 6.12
N SER A 215 16.97 -5.90 6.33
CA SER A 215 15.85 -6.67 6.86
C SER A 215 14.55 -6.01 6.44
N TYR A 216 13.83 -6.61 5.53
CA TYR A 216 12.55 -6.05 5.10
C TYR A 216 11.41 -6.31 6.09
N GLU A 217 10.46 -5.39 6.11
CA GLU A 217 9.22 -5.50 6.86
C GLU A 217 8.15 -6.34 6.11
N ARG A 218 7.15 -6.82 6.83
CA ARG A 218 5.96 -7.49 6.28
C ARG A 218 4.68 -6.78 6.70
N VAL A 219 4.69 -5.46 6.63
CA VAL A 219 3.59 -4.61 7.05
C VAL A 219 2.33 -4.92 6.26
N MET A 220 1.25 -5.12 6.98
CA MET A 220 -0.09 -5.25 6.43
C MET A 220 -0.95 -4.09 6.97
N PRO A 221 -1.29 -3.09 6.14
CA PRO A 221 -2.24 -2.06 6.51
C PRO A 221 -3.58 -2.66 6.95
N GLY A 222 -4.23 -2.07 7.96
CA GLY A 222 -5.48 -2.55 8.53
C GLY A 222 -5.40 -2.75 10.04
N LYS A 223 -6.32 -3.51 10.61
CA LYS A 223 -6.55 -3.64 12.06
C LYS A 223 -5.41 -4.28 12.89
N ALA A 224 -4.42 -4.90 12.24
CA ALA A 224 -3.28 -5.56 12.88
C ALA A 224 -1.93 -4.97 12.43
N TYR A 225 -1.88 -3.68 12.21
CA TYR A 225 -0.71 -3.01 11.65
C TYR A 225 0.53 -3.13 12.54
N VAL A 226 0.44 -2.75 13.82
CA VAL A 226 1.55 -2.86 14.77
C VAL A 226 1.98 -4.31 14.93
N ALA A 227 1.03 -5.24 15.02
CA ALA A 227 1.31 -6.67 15.11
C ALA A 227 2.05 -7.19 13.88
N SER A 228 1.73 -6.71 12.67
CA SER A 228 2.42 -7.14 11.44
C SER A 228 3.89 -6.69 11.38
N ILE A 229 4.29 -5.68 12.15
CA ILE A 229 5.69 -5.27 12.31
C ILE A 229 6.37 -6.07 13.41
N ARG A 230 5.76 -6.16 14.60
CA ARG A 230 6.37 -6.69 15.82
C ARG A 230 6.21 -8.20 15.98
N ASP A 231 5.04 -8.73 15.58
CA ASP A 231 4.59 -10.10 15.85
C ASP A 231 4.56 -10.95 14.58
N PHE A 232 5.64 -10.88 13.80
CA PHE A 232 5.71 -11.59 12.51
C PHE A 232 7.14 -12.06 12.19
N TRP A 233 7.27 -13.15 11.43
CA TRP A 233 8.57 -13.67 10.99
C TRP A 233 9.31 -12.63 10.15
N ARG A 234 10.57 -12.39 10.48
CA ARG A 234 11.45 -11.48 9.76
C ARG A 234 12.62 -12.23 9.13
N VAL A 235 13.12 -11.67 8.04
CA VAL A 235 14.35 -12.12 7.39
C VAL A 235 15.38 -11.01 7.55
N CYS A 236 16.60 -11.35 7.91
CA CYS A 236 17.70 -10.38 8.01
C CYS A 236 19.02 -10.95 7.50
N SER A 237 19.93 -10.04 7.17
CA SER A 237 21.27 -10.36 6.68
C SER A 237 22.23 -9.20 6.97
N GLY A 238 23.52 -9.42 6.82
CA GLY A 238 24.52 -8.38 7.01
C GLY A 238 25.68 -8.51 6.04
N ILE A 239 26.28 -7.37 5.67
CA ILE A 239 27.39 -7.30 4.71
C ILE A 239 28.63 -8.11 5.16
N ASN A 240 28.74 -8.36 6.44
CA ASN A 240 29.79 -9.17 7.05
C ASN A 240 29.27 -9.83 8.35
N PRO A 241 30.01 -10.82 8.94
CA PRO A 241 29.58 -11.52 10.14
C PRO A 241 29.25 -10.60 11.32
N THR A 242 29.99 -9.49 11.49
CA THR A 242 29.76 -8.53 12.57
C THR A 242 28.44 -7.78 12.39
N ALA A 243 28.16 -7.29 11.20
CA ALA A 243 26.89 -6.63 10.87
C ALA A 243 25.71 -7.59 11.04
N ARG A 244 25.86 -8.85 10.54
CA ARG A 244 24.85 -9.90 10.67
C ARG A 244 24.55 -10.23 12.14
N LYS A 245 25.56 -10.40 12.98
CA LYS A 245 25.38 -10.63 14.42
C LYS A 245 24.65 -9.47 15.08
N ARG A 246 25.03 -8.22 14.76
CA ARG A 246 24.44 -7.02 15.36
C ARG A 246 22.99 -6.79 14.94
N VAL A 247 22.64 -7.00 13.68
CA VAL A 247 21.25 -6.87 13.24
C VAL A 247 20.37 -7.94 13.85
N THR A 248 20.86 -9.20 13.94
CA THR A 248 20.14 -10.28 14.61
C THR A 248 19.89 -9.97 16.08
N GLN A 249 20.88 -9.46 16.80
CA GLN A 249 20.72 -9.04 18.18
C GLN A 249 19.71 -7.89 18.30
N PHE A 250 19.83 -6.85 17.49
CA PHE A 250 18.93 -5.69 17.50
C PHE A 250 17.48 -6.10 17.27
N LEU A 251 17.22 -6.92 16.25
CA LEU A 251 15.86 -7.38 15.93
C LEU A 251 15.28 -8.30 17.02
N ASN A 252 16.12 -9.15 17.65
CA ASN A 252 15.71 -9.97 18.78
C ASN A 252 15.34 -9.15 20.03
N GLU A 253 15.91 -7.95 20.18
CA GLU A 253 15.61 -7.06 21.31
C GLU A 253 14.35 -6.21 21.07
N VAL A 254 13.91 -6.08 19.80
CA VAL A 254 12.81 -5.19 19.39
C VAL A 254 11.54 -5.96 19.05
N LEU A 255 11.67 -7.13 18.41
CA LEU A 255 10.57 -7.93 17.91
C LEU A 255 10.30 -9.14 18.82
N HIS A 256 9.12 -9.74 18.72
CA HIS A 256 8.75 -10.94 19.47
C HIS A 256 9.28 -12.22 18.80
N THR A 257 10.59 -12.32 18.68
CA THR A 257 11.29 -13.39 17.95
C THR A 257 11.33 -14.74 18.68
N ASP A 258 11.00 -14.76 19.95
CA ASP A 258 10.73 -15.99 20.70
C ASP A 258 9.55 -16.78 20.12
N LYS A 259 8.53 -16.07 19.65
CA LYS A 259 7.34 -16.63 19.00
C LYS A 259 7.45 -16.66 17.47
N TYR A 260 8.13 -15.68 16.90
CA TYR A 260 8.30 -15.49 15.45
C TYR A 260 9.79 -15.42 15.10
N PRO A 261 10.50 -16.56 15.05
CA PRO A 261 11.96 -16.61 14.88
C PRO A 261 12.45 -15.89 13.62
N LEU A 262 13.62 -15.26 13.73
CA LEU A 262 14.29 -14.64 12.59
C LEU A 262 14.85 -15.70 11.64
N THR A 263 14.71 -15.46 10.34
CA THR A 263 15.50 -16.16 9.32
C THR A 263 16.72 -15.31 9.00
N VAL A 264 17.90 -15.79 9.35
CA VAL A 264 19.17 -15.08 9.13
C VAL A 264 19.83 -15.66 7.89
N LEU A 265 19.99 -14.82 6.86
CA LEU A 265 20.64 -15.17 5.60
C LEU A 265 22.09 -14.65 5.59
N ASP A 266 22.91 -15.20 4.68
CA ASP A 266 24.34 -14.92 4.66
C ASP A 266 24.65 -13.55 4.08
N ARG A 267 23.93 -13.13 3.03
CA ARG A 267 24.20 -11.92 2.25
C ARG A 267 22.97 -11.02 2.12
N PRO A 268 23.14 -9.68 2.11
CA PRO A 268 22.03 -8.75 1.88
C PRO A 268 21.23 -9.00 0.60
N ILE A 269 21.88 -9.35 -0.51
CA ILE A 269 21.19 -9.68 -1.75
C ILE A 269 20.17 -10.81 -1.58
N GLU A 270 20.42 -11.77 -0.70
CA GLU A 270 19.49 -12.87 -0.46
C GLU A 270 18.21 -12.40 0.22
N SER A 271 18.32 -11.55 1.24
CA SER A 271 17.15 -10.99 1.92
C SER A 271 16.40 -9.97 1.06
N GLU A 272 17.09 -9.20 0.23
CA GLU A 272 16.48 -8.30 -0.77
C GLU A 272 15.71 -9.11 -1.82
N THR A 273 16.33 -10.16 -2.37
CA THR A 273 15.70 -11.08 -3.31
C THR A 273 14.49 -11.78 -2.69
N ALA A 274 14.58 -12.22 -1.42
CA ALA A 274 13.47 -12.88 -0.74
C ALA A 274 12.21 -12.00 -0.71
N LYS A 275 12.34 -10.69 -0.45
CA LYS A 275 11.21 -9.73 -0.50
C LYS A 275 10.59 -9.65 -1.89
N ILE A 276 11.42 -9.51 -2.91
CA ILE A 276 10.97 -9.40 -4.31
C ILE A 276 10.27 -10.67 -4.77
N VAL A 277 10.85 -11.84 -4.46
CA VAL A 277 10.25 -13.15 -4.81
C VAL A 277 8.93 -13.37 -4.08
N GLU A 278 8.83 -13.03 -2.79
CA GLU A 278 7.60 -13.15 -2.00
C GLU A 278 6.44 -12.34 -2.63
N ASN A 279 6.71 -11.09 -3.02
CA ASN A 279 5.71 -10.24 -3.64
C ASN A 279 5.39 -10.66 -5.08
N SER A 280 6.40 -11.07 -5.87
CA SER A 280 6.22 -11.58 -7.23
C SER A 280 5.42 -12.88 -7.26
N TYR A 281 5.66 -13.80 -6.33
CA TYR A 281 4.88 -15.02 -6.17
C TYR A 281 3.39 -14.73 -5.97
N ARG A 282 3.08 -13.77 -5.08
CA ARG A 282 1.70 -13.38 -4.82
C ARG A 282 1.05 -12.71 -6.03
N ALA A 283 1.77 -11.84 -6.73
CA ALA A 283 1.32 -11.22 -7.98
C ALA A 283 1.04 -12.27 -9.07
N THR A 284 1.90 -13.30 -9.18
CA THR A 284 1.76 -14.37 -10.17
C THR A 284 0.51 -15.21 -9.95
N ILE A 285 0.21 -15.61 -8.71
CA ILE A 285 -1.01 -16.37 -8.40
C ILE A 285 -2.27 -15.58 -8.78
N LEU A 286 -2.27 -14.27 -8.51
CA LEU A 286 -3.41 -13.42 -8.84
C LEU A 286 -3.59 -13.27 -10.36
N ALA A 287 -2.51 -13.05 -11.10
CA ALA A 287 -2.53 -12.97 -12.56
C ALA A 287 -3.02 -14.30 -13.19
N PHE A 288 -2.53 -15.43 -12.69
CA PHE A 288 -2.99 -16.75 -13.13
C PHE A 288 -4.51 -16.92 -12.94
N LEU A 289 -5.04 -16.52 -11.80
CA LEU A 289 -6.48 -16.62 -11.55
C LEU A 289 -7.28 -15.59 -12.35
N ASP A 290 -6.66 -14.51 -12.78
CA ASP A 290 -7.31 -13.56 -13.66
C ASP A 290 -7.61 -14.16 -15.04
N GLU A 291 -6.67 -14.86 -15.65
CA GLU A 291 -6.92 -15.58 -16.91
C GLU A 291 -8.09 -16.56 -16.75
N TRP A 292 -8.11 -17.35 -15.66
CA TRP A 292 -9.21 -18.28 -15.39
C TRP A 292 -10.53 -17.58 -15.10
N SER A 293 -10.51 -16.34 -14.64
CA SER A 293 -11.74 -15.56 -14.46
C SER A 293 -12.40 -15.22 -15.79
N LEU A 294 -11.61 -14.85 -16.81
CA LEU A 294 -12.13 -14.61 -18.17
C LEU A 294 -12.68 -15.89 -18.79
N PHE A 295 -12.00 -17.02 -18.58
CA PHE A 295 -12.52 -18.33 -18.99
C PHE A 295 -13.86 -18.64 -18.32
N ALA A 296 -13.95 -18.40 -17.01
CA ALA A 296 -15.15 -18.64 -16.22
C ALA A 296 -16.35 -17.81 -16.72
N GLU A 297 -16.13 -16.53 -17.00
CA GLU A 297 -17.17 -15.63 -17.54
C GLU A 297 -17.74 -16.13 -18.86
N ARG A 298 -16.87 -16.55 -19.78
CA ARG A 298 -17.25 -17.02 -21.12
C ARG A 298 -18.00 -18.36 -21.08
N ASN A 299 -17.64 -19.22 -20.13
CA ASN A 299 -18.14 -20.61 -20.08
C ASN A 299 -19.21 -20.84 -19.00
N GLY A 300 -19.74 -19.79 -18.38
CA GLY A 300 -20.80 -19.92 -17.38
C GLY A 300 -20.34 -20.57 -16.07
N VAL A 301 -19.05 -20.48 -15.73
CA VAL A 301 -18.46 -21.04 -14.51
C VAL A 301 -18.45 -19.98 -13.40
N ASP A 302 -18.57 -20.40 -12.14
CA ASP A 302 -18.32 -19.59 -10.95
C ASP A 302 -16.90 -19.85 -10.46
N LEU A 303 -15.97 -18.95 -10.75
CA LEU A 303 -14.56 -19.09 -10.34
C LEU A 303 -14.42 -19.13 -8.82
N LYS A 304 -15.31 -18.45 -8.05
CA LYS A 304 -15.28 -18.48 -6.59
C LYS A 304 -15.44 -19.90 -6.07
N LYS A 305 -16.45 -20.64 -6.59
CA LYS A 305 -16.68 -22.05 -6.20
C LYS A 305 -15.53 -22.96 -6.61
N VAL A 306 -14.90 -22.69 -7.76
CA VAL A 306 -13.70 -23.42 -8.20
C VAL A 306 -12.54 -23.19 -7.22
N ILE A 307 -12.29 -21.95 -6.83
CA ILE A 307 -11.23 -21.59 -5.86
C ILE A 307 -11.52 -22.26 -4.51
N GLU A 308 -12.76 -22.21 -4.01
CA GLU A 308 -13.15 -22.86 -2.75
C GLU A 308 -12.90 -24.38 -2.79
N ALA A 309 -13.21 -25.03 -3.91
CA ALA A 309 -12.95 -26.46 -4.09
C ALA A 309 -11.44 -26.79 -4.12
N ILE A 310 -10.61 -25.94 -4.73
CA ILE A 310 -9.15 -26.13 -4.79
C ILE A 310 -8.50 -25.92 -3.42
N LYS A 311 -8.98 -24.94 -2.64
CA LYS A 311 -8.45 -24.59 -1.31
C LYS A 311 -8.54 -25.69 -0.27
N VAL A 312 -9.39 -26.69 -0.48
CA VAL A 312 -9.48 -27.90 0.38
C VAL A 312 -8.13 -28.63 0.44
N ARG A 313 -7.35 -28.56 -0.63
CA ARG A 313 -6.01 -29.13 -0.64
C ARG A 313 -5.04 -28.22 0.15
N PRO A 314 -4.35 -28.71 1.20
CA PRO A 314 -3.49 -27.89 2.07
C PRO A 314 -2.43 -27.07 1.32
N THR A 315 -1.84 -27.61 0.24
CA THR A 315 -0.83 -26.92 -0.59
C THR A 315 -1.40 -25.77 -1.43
N HIS A 316 -2.71 -25.61 -1.49
CA HIS A 316 -3.43 -24.57 -2.26
C HIS A 316 -4.29 -23.67 -1.37
N SER A 317 -4.17 -23.78 -0.06
CA SER A 317 -5.02 -23.05 0.90
C SER A 317 -4.86 -21.51 0.82
N ASN A 318 -3.76 -21.02 0.29
CA ASN A 318 -3.44 -19.60 0.14
C ASN A 318 -3.96 -18.95 -1.17
N ILE A 319 -4.64 -19.70 -2.03
CA ILE A 319 -5.27 -19.14 -3.23
C ILE A 319 -6.40 -18.20 -2.82
N ILE A 320 -6.41 -17.00 -3.42
CA ILE A 320 -7.43 -15.97 -3.17
C ILE A 320 -8.10 -15.55 -4.48
N PHE A 321 -9.30 -15.03 -4.41
CA PHE A 321 -9.99 -14.48 -5.58
C PHE A 321 -9.28 -13.22 -6.08
N PRO A 322 -9.05 -13.06 -7.41
CA PRO A 322 -8.18 -12.00 -7.93
C PRO A 322 -8.74 -10.58 -7.81
N GLY A 323 -10.07 -10.40 -7.72
CA GLY A 323 -10.68 -9.06 -7.69
C GLY A 323 -10.43 -8.22 -8.95
N PRO A 324 -10.54 -6.89 -8.88
CA PRO A 324 -10.35 -5.98 -10.02
C PRO A 324 -8.88 -5.56 -10.24
N GLY A 325 -7.91 -6.38 -9.88
CA GLY A 325 -6.49 -6.10 -9.99
C GLY A 325 -5.79 -5.97 -8.64
N ILE A 326 -4.48 -5.74 -8.69
CA ILE A 326 -3.66 -5.58 -7.51
C ILE A 326 -3.41 -4.09 -7.27
N GLY A 327 -3.69 -3.63 -6.05
CA GLY A 327 -3.30 -2.32 -5.58
C GLY A 327 -2.31 -2.39 -4.42
N GLY A 328 -2.14 -1.27 -3.77
CA GLY A 328 -1.17 -1.08 -2.69
C GLY A 328 0.22 -0.77 -3.21
N TYR A 329 1.09 -0.36 -2.29
CA TYR A 329 2.39 0.19 -2.65
C TYR A 329 3.42 -0.84 -3.14
N CYS A 330 3.27 -2.12 -2.79
CA CYS A 330 4.31 -3.14 -3.00
C CYS A 330 4.10 -3.98 -4.26
N LEU A 331 2.99 -4.73 -4.32
CA LEU A 331 2.78 -5.74 -5.35
C LEU A 331 2.80 -5.20 -6.80
N PRO A 332 2.30 -3.99 -7.09
CA PRO A 332 2.34 -3.48 -8.46
C PRO A 332 3.74 -3.14 -8.98
N LYS A 333 4.75 -2.97 -8.11
CA LYS A 333 6.06 -2.44 -8.49
C LYS A 333 7.27 -3.31 -8.14
N ASP A 334 7.20 -4.09 -7.05
CA ASP A 334 8.39 -4.73 -6.48
C ASP A 334 9.04 -5.74 -7.43
N GLY A 335 8.27 -6.48 -8.20
CA GLY A 335 8.82 -7.36 -9.24
C GLY A 335 9.62 -6.60 -10.31
N GLY A 336 9.24 -5.35 -10.60
CA GLY A 336 9.99 -4.46 -11.49
C GLY A 336 11.38 -4.12 -10.95
N LEU A 337 11.51 -3.94 -9.63
CA LEU A 337 12.82 -3.74 -8.97
C LEU A 337 13.77 -4.91 -9.23
N GLY A 338 13.27 -6.15 -9.23
CA GLY A 338 14.06 -7.34 -9.55
C GLY A 338 14.55 -7.36 -11.00
N VAL A 339 13.65 -7.07 -11.94
CA VAL A 339 13.96 -6.99 -13.39
C VAL A 339 14.96 -5.87 -13.65
N TRP A 340 14.77 -4.71 -13.04
CA TRP A 340 15.67 -3.57 -13.17
C TRP A 340 17.06 -3.84 -12.59
N ALA A 341 17.13 -4.45 -11.40
CA ALA A 341 18.40 -4.79 -10.76
C ALA A 341 19.26 -5.71 -11.63
N TYR A 342 18.64 -6.70 -12.26
CA TYR A 342 19.32 -7.64 -13.13
C TYR A 342 20.07 -6.94 -14.26
N ARG A 343 19.45 -5.93 -14.87
CA ARG A 343 20.03 -5.15 -15.96
C ARG A 343 20.98 -4.06 -15.48
N HIS A 344 20.58 -3.26 -14.49
CA HIS A 344 21.25 -2.02 -14.14
C HIS A 344 22.24 -2.13 -12.96
N ILE A 345 22.02 -3.05 -12.02
CA ILE A 345 22.97 -3.31 -10.94
C ILE A 345 24.00 -4.37 -11.35
N PHE A 346 23.53 -5.44 -12.01
CA PHE A 346 24.39 -6.57 -12.37
C PHE A 346 24.89 -6.55 -13.83
N GLY A 347 24.31 -5.72 -14.68
CA GLY A 347 24.78 -5.53 -16.07
C GLY A 347 24.47 -6.70 -17.02
N PHE A 348 23.46 -7.53 -16.70
CA PHE A 348 23.05 -8.61 -17.60
C PHE A 348 22.08 -8.11 -18.66
N GLU A 349 22.24 -8.56 -19.91
CA GLU A 349 21.42 -8.12 -21.05
C GLU A 349 20.34 -9.15 -21.44
N ASP A 350 20.51 -10.41 -21.06
CA ASP A 350 19.55 -11.47 -21.37
C ASP A 350 18.24 -11.31 -20.55
N ASP A 351 17.15 -11.79 -21.10
CA ASP A 351 15.83 -11.71 -20.47
C ASP A 351 15.46 -13.05 -19.81
N ILE A 352 15.87 -13.21 -18.56
CA ILE A 352 15.51 -14.39 -17.74
C ILE A 352 14.11 -14.31 -17.14
N PHE A 353 13.56 -13.10 -17.00
CA PHE A 353 12.27 -12.88 -16.37
C PHE A 353 11.13 -12.96 -17.38
N LYS A 354 10.39 -14.07 -17.40
CA LYS A 354 9.19 -14.24 -18.25
C LYS A 354 7.90 -14.06 -17.43
N ILE A 355 7.81 -14.71 -16.27
CA ILE A 355 6.59 -14.77 -15.48
C ILE A 355 6.37 -13.47 -14.68
N THR A 356 7.39 -12.97 -13.97
CA THR A 356 7.24 -11.81 -13.08
C THR A 356 6.73 -10.56 -13.80
N PRO A 357 7.33 -10.11 -14.93
CA PRO A 357 6.79 -8.98 -15.67
C PRO A 357 5.38 -9.24 -16.19
N LEU A 358 5.15 -10.38 -16.81
CA LEU A 358 3.84 -10.73 -17.37
C LEU A 358 2.74 -10.74 -16.27
N ALA A 359 3.04 -11.26 -15.09
CA ALA A 359 2.10 -11.27 -13.98
C ALA A 359 1.73 -9.85 -13.52
N ILE A 360 2.71 -8.94 -13.45
CA ILE A 360 2.45 -7.54 -13.09
C ILE A 360 1.63 -6.85 -14.17
N ASP A 361 1.98 -7.06 -15.44
CA ASP A 361 1.29 -6.46 -16.60
C ASP A 361 -0.18 -6.89 -16.65
N ILE A 362 -0.47 -8.17 -16.41
CA ILE A 362 -1.84 -8.69 -16.32
C ILE A 362 -2.59 -8.03 -15.16
N ASN A 363 -2.00 -7.98 -13.97
CA ASN A 363 -2.63 -7.39 -12.80
C ASN A 363 -2.88 -5.88 -12.97
N ASP A 364 -1.97 -5.15 -13.60
CA ASP A 364 -2.11 -3.71 -13.84
C ASP A 364 -3.30 -3.40 -14.77
N THR A 365 -3.54 -4.24 -15.76
CA THR A 365 -4.60 -4.01 -16.77
C THR A 365 -5.94 -4.64 -16.41
N ARG A 366 -5.97 -5.50 -15.40
CA ARG A 366 -7.16 -6.24 -14.95
C ARG A 366 -8.37 -5.36 -14.69
N CYS A 367 -8.16 -4.25 -14.00
CA CYS A 367 -9.24 -3.33 -13.62
C CYS A 367 -9.96 -2.71 -14.84
N LEU A 368 -9.31 -2.65 -16.02
CA LEU A 368 -9.91 -2.15 -17.26
C LEU A 368 -11.02 -3.06 -17.81
N HIS A 369 -11.15 -4.28 -17.29
CA HIS A 369 -12.24 -5.18 -17.65
C HIS A 369 -13.58 -4.75 -17.01
N ALA A 370 -13.55 -4.16 -15.80
CA ALA A 370 -14.78 -3.73 -15.11
C ALA A 370 -15.57 -2.67 -15.91
N PRO A 371 -14.98 -1.59 -16.46
CA PRO A 371 -15.68 -0.65 -17.34
C PRO A 371 -16.32 -1.29 -18.58
N GLN A 372 -15.71 -2.35 -19.13
CA GLN A 372 -16.29 -3.10 -20.25
C GLN A 372 -17.56 -3.85 -19.80
N LEU A 373 -17.53 -4.47 -18.61
CA LEU A 373 -18.71 -5.12 -18.04
C LEU A 373 -19.82 -4.11 -17.74
N VAL A 374 -19.49 -2.90 -17.27
CA VAL A 374 -20.47 -1.81 -17.07
C VAL A 374 -21.12 -1.44 -18.39
N ARG A 375 -20.32 -1.18 -19.42
CA ARG A 375 -20.83 -0.87 -20.76
C ARG A 375 -21.76 -1.95 -21.29
N ASP A 376 -21.37 -3.22 -21.15
CA ASP A 376 -22.15 -4.34 -21.64
C ASP A 376 -23.43 -4.55 -20.84
N ALA A 377 -23.42 -4.31 -19.53
CA ALA A 377 -24.61 -4.35 -18.70
C ALA A 377 -25.59 -3.22 -19.02
N LEU A 378 -25.10 -2.00 -19.19
CA LEU A 378 -25.91 -0.84 -19.61
C LEU A 378 -26.53 -1.08 -20.99
N ARG A 379 -25.74 -1.60 -21.95
CA ARG A 379 -26.24 -1.96 -23.29
C ARG A 379 -27.37 -2.99 -23.24
N ASN A 380 -27.27 -4.00 -22.36
CA ASN A 380 -28.33 -4.98 -22.17
C ASN A 380 -29.62 -4.34 -21.60
N MET A 381 -29.50 -3.22 -20.94
CA MET A 381 -30.65 -2.40 -20.45
C MET A 381 -31.10 -1.33 -21.44
N GLY A 382 -30.53 -1.28 -22.66
CA GLY A 382 -30.85 -0.29 -23.69
C GLY A 382 -30.28 1.11 -23.41
N LYS A 383 -29.23 1.22 -22.60
CA LYS A 383 -28.60 2.50 -22.24
C LYS A 383 -27.18 2.61 -22.78
N PRO A 384 -26.77 3.78 -23.35
CA PRO A 384 -25.37 4.04 -23.66
C PRO A 384 -24.58 4.27 -22.36
N ILE A 385 -23.27 4.04 -22.39
CA ILE A 385 -22.39 4.38 -21.27
C ILE A 385 -22.09 5.88 -21.21
N ALA A 386 -22.10 6.54 -22.37
CA ALA A 386 -21.93 8.00 -22.41
C ALA A 386 -23.07 8.68 -21.67
N SER A 387 -22.73 9.59 -20.75
CA SER A 387 -23.65 10.29 -19.83
C SER A 387 -24.44 9.36 -18.89
N ALA A 388 -24.02 8.10 -18.72
CA ALA A 388 -24.57 7.23 -17.69
C ALA A 388 -24.04 7.62 -16.31
N GLU A 389 -24.94 7.73 -15.32
CA GLU A 389 -24.56 7.96 -13.93
C GLU A 389 -24.07 6.64 -13.30
N VAL A 390 -22.80 6.57 -12.95
CA VAL A 390 -22.17 5.38 -12.40
C VAL A 390 -21.69 5.64 -10.97
N LEU A 391 -22.14 4.82 -10.02
CA LEU A 391 -21.64 4.84 -8.64
C LEU A 391 -20.64 3.72 -8.42
N LEU A 392 -19.39 4.09 -8.11
CA LEU A 392 -18.37 3.16 -7.66
C LEU A 392 -18.41 3.04 -6.14
N LEU A 393 -18.50 1.81 -5.63
CA LEU A 393 -18.44 1.48 -4.21
C LEU A 393 -17.08 0.85 -3.86
N GLY A 394 -16.26 1.64 -3.19
CA GLY A 394 -14.90 1.31 -2.79
C GLY A 394 -13.84 1.98 -3.66
N ALA A 395 -13.03 2.85 -3.07
CA ALA A 395 -11.90 3.54 -3.68
C ALA A 395 -10.56 3.01 -3.18
N ALA A 396 -10.51 2.42 -1.97
CA ALA A 396 -9.32 1.80 -1.41
C ALA A 396 -8.82 0.63 -2.26
N TYR A 397 -7.54 0.27 -2.11
CA TYR A 397 -6.97 -0.85 -2.89
C TYR A 397 -7.38 -2.24 -2.35
N ARG A 398 -7.87 -2.31 -1.13
CA ARG A 398 -8.33 -3.55 -0.49
C ARG A 398 -9.43 -3.30 0.56
N GLU A 399 -9.98 -4.39 1.10
CA GLU A 399 -11.03 -4.37 2.10
C GLU A 399 -10.61 -3.68 3.41
N ASP A 400 -11.54 -2.90 3.95
CA ASP A 400 -11.53 -2.29 5.29
C ASP A 400 -10.26 -1.51 5.65
N VAL A 401 -9.69 -0.80 4.67
CA VAL A 401 -8.57 0.14 4.85
C VAL A 401 -8.81 1.44 4.11
N GLY A 402 -8.22 2.55 4.59
CA GLY A 402 -8.27 3.86 3.97
C GLY A 402 -7.04 4.18 3.11
N ASP A 403 -6.54 3.23 2.31
CA ASP A 403 -5.36 3.40 1.45
C ASP A 403 -5.72 3.25 -0.02
N THR A 404 -5.49 4.31 -0.80
CA THR A 404 -5.83 4.39 -2.22
C THR A 404 -4.66 4.14 -3.18
N ARG A 405 -3.44 3.97 -2.64
CA ARG A 405 -2.23 3.85 -3.46
C ARG A 405 -2.33 2.70 -4.47
N TYR A 406 -2.12 3.02 -5.74
CA TYR A 406 -2.24 2.08 -6.86
C TYR A 406 -3.58 1.30 -6.88
N SER A 407 -4.64 1.88 -6.36
CA SER A 407 -5.96 1.22 -6.39
C SER A 407 -6.44 0.99 -7.82
N GLY A 408 -6.93 -0.22 -8.09
CA GLY A 408 -7.62 -0.53 -9.34
C GLY A 408 -8.89 0.31 -9.55
N SER A 409 -9.49 0.77 -8.45
CA SER A 409 -10.65 1.68 -8.49
C SER A 409 -10.33 3.01 -9.17
N GLU A 410 -9.10 3.56 -9.00
CA GLU A 410 -8.66 4.76 -9.72
C GLU A 410 -8.74 4.57 -11.23
N MET A 411 -8.21 3.45 -11.72
CA MET A 411 -8.23 3.15 -13.15
C MET A 411 -9.64 2.88 -13.68
N ILE A 412 -10.50 2.23 -12.88
CA ILE A 412 -11.92 2.04 -13.25
C ILE A 412 -12.61 3.38 -13.44
N VAL A 413 -12.46 4.31 -12.47
CA VAL A 413 -13.02 5.67 -12.54
C VAL A 413 -12.50 6.41 -13.77
N ARG A 414 -11.17 6.43 -13.98
CA ARG A 414 -10.55 7.11 -15.12
C ARG A 414 -11.06 6.55 -16.45
N LYS A 415 -11.17 5.22 -16.57
CA LYS A 415 -11.63 4.60 -17.80
C LYS A 415 -13.12 4.82 -18.06
N LEU A 416 -13.96 4.76 -17.05
CA LEU A 416 -15.38 5.09 -17.17
C LEU A 416 -15.57 6.55 -17.63
N THR A 417 -14.80 7.48 -17.07
CA THR A 417 -14.81 8.89 -17.50
C THR A 417 -14.36 9.06 -18.95
N GLU A 418 -13.30 8.36 -19.40
CA GLU A 418 -12.91 8.34 -20.82
C GLU A 418 -14.02 7.84 -21.75
N MET A 419 -14.84 6.90 -21.26
CA MET A 419 -16.00 6.36 -21.99
C MET A 419 -17.21 7.28 -21.95
N GLY A 420 -17.11 8.44 -21.26
CA GLY A 420 -18.12 9.47 -21.17
C GLY A 420 -19.15 9.28 -20.06
N ALA A 421 -18.90 8.42 -19.08
CA ALA A 421 -19.77 8.25 -17.91
C ALA A 421 -19.53 9.36 -16.87
N ASP A 422 -20.59 9.72 -16.14
CA ASP A 422 -20.55 10.57 -14.96
C ASP A 422 -20.34 9.70 -13.73
N VAL A 423 -19.18 9.82 -13.07
CA VAL A 423 -18.79 8.90 -12.00
C VAL A 423 -18.89 9.56 -10.64
N LYS A 424 -19.63 8.91 -9.72
CA LYS A 424 -19.65 9.17 -8.28
C LYS A 424 -18.92 8.05 -7.54
N VAL A 425 -18.32 8.36 -6.41
CA VAL A 425 -17.54 7.37 -5.63
C VAL A 425 -17.87 7.48 -4.15
N HIS A 426 -18.14 6.36 -3.52
CA HIS A 426 -18.27 6.25 -2.06
C HIS A 426 -17.28 5.23 -1.51
N ASP A 427 -16.65 5.57 -0.36
CA ASP A 427 -15.80 4.68 0.41
C ASP A 427 -15.95 5.01 1.91
N PRO A 428 -16.22 4.03 2.79
CA PRO A 428 -16.48 4.31 4.21
C PRO A 428 -15.21 4.64 5.01
N TYR A 429 -14.01 4.39 4.48
CA TYR A 429 -12.73 4.60 5.15
C TYR A 429 -11.98 5.84 4.68
N LEU A 430 -12.49 6.54 3.65
CA LEU A 430 -11.83 7.67 3.02
C LEU A 430 -12.62 8.96 3.20
N ASP A 431 -11.90 10.01 3.56
CA ASP A 431 -12.40 11.38 3.53
C ASP A 431 -11.98 12.11 2.25
N HIS A 432 -10.83 11.72 1.68
CA HIS A 432 -10.19 12.32 0.54
C HIS A 432 -9.63 11.24 -0.38
N TRP A 433 -9.64 11.54 -1.70
CA TRP A 433 -8.98 10.72 -2.69
C TRP A 433 -7.85 11.52 -3.35
N TRP A 434 -6.67 11.40 -2.77
CA TRP A 434 -5.52 12.26 -3.07
C TRP A 434 -5.08 12.20 -4.54
N GLU A 435 -5.29 11.08 -5.22
CA GLU A 435 -4.96 10.89 -6.63
C GLU A 435 -5.81 11.75 -7.59
N PHE A 436 -6.96 12.23 -7.11
CA PHE A 436 -7.86 13.12 -7.86
C PHE A 436 -7.89 14.55 -7.31
N GLU A 437 -7.66 14.74 -6.04
CA GLU A 437 -7.74 16.03 -5.38
C GLU A 437 -6.49 16.85 -5.66
N ALA A 438 -6.62 17.90 -6.49
CA ALA A 438 -5.59 18.90 -6.63
C ALA A 438 -5.73 19.91 -5.47
N GLN A 439 -4.81 19.86 -4.51
CA GLN A 439 -4.67 20.91 -3.50
C GLN A 439 -3.37 21.67 -3.77
N ASP A 440 -3.41 23.01 -3.63
CA ASP A 440 -2.22 23.85 -3.84
C ASP A 440 -1.06 23.49 -2.90
N THR A 441 -1.39 22.90 -1.75
CA THR A 441 -0.46 22.52 -0.69
C THR A 441 -0.14 21.03 -0.66
N TYR A 442 -0.89 20.21 -1.37
CA TYR A 442 -0.72 18.76 -1.44
C TYR A 442 -0.65 18.32 -2.91
N PRO A 443 0.54 18.25 -3.50
CA PRO A 443 0.70 17.80 -4.88
C PRO A 443 0.22 16.35 -5.01
N ARG A 444 -0.27 16.00 -6.20
CA ARG A 444 -0.67 14.63 -6.52
C ARG A 444 0.45 13.66 -6.19
N PRO A 445 0.12 12.51 -5.60
CA PRO A 445 1.09 11.45 -5.40
C PRO A 445 1.67 10.97 -6.74
N ASP A 446 2.98 10.73 -6.77
CA ASP A 446 3.69 10.27 -7.99
C ASP A 446 3.26 8.87 -8.45
N TYR A 447 2.61 8.10 -7.56
CA TYR A 447 2.06 6.76 -7.83
C TYR A 447 0.64 6.77 -8.45
N SER A 448 0.09 7.92 -8.82
CA SER A 448 -1.20 7.98 -9.52
C SER A 448 -1.11 7.44 -10.94
N TRP A 449 -2.19 6.76 -11.38
CA TRP A 449 -2.36 6.27 -12.75
C TRP A 449 -2.72 7.38 -13.76
N ALA A 450 -2.88 8.63 -13.32
CA ALA A 450 -3.36 9.75 -14.14
C ALA A 450 -2.64 9.93 -15.48
N ARG A 451 -1.33 9.65 -15.52
CA ARG A 451 -0.49 9.81 -16.72
C ARG A 451 -0.84 8.89 -17.89
N PHE A 452 -1.57 7.82 -17.64
CA PHE A 452 -1.96 6.84 -18.66
C PHE A 452 -3.36 7.09 -19.23
N PHE A 453 -4.05 8.14 -18.80
CA PHE A 453 -5.42 8.42 -19.20
C PHE A 453 -5.59 9.82 -19.76
N HIS A 454 -6.52 9.96 -20.71
CA HIS A 454 -6.89 11.22 -21.35
C HIS A 454 -8.27 11.69 -20.90
N ARG A 455 -8.68 12.91 -21.30
CA ARG A 455 -10.03 13.48 -21.05
C ARG A 455 -10.46 13.38 -19.58
N GLN A 456 -9.56 13.80 -18.67
CA GLN A 456 -9.76 13.67 -17.22
C GLN A 456 -10.31 14.93 -16.54
N GLU A 457 -10.72 15.95 -17.32
CA GLU A 457 -11.23 17.23 -16.80
C GLU A 457 -12.41 17.07 -15.83
N PRO A 458 -13.40 16.18 -16.08
CA PRO A 458 -14.52 15.99 -15.15
C PRO A 458 -14.09 15.52 -13.76
N LEU A 459 -12.95 14.84 -13.66
CA LEU A 459 -12.44 14.28 -12.40
C LEU A 459 -11.76 15.30 -11.49
N LYS A 460 -11.52 16.53 -11.95
CA LYS A 460 -10.94 17.59 -11.09
C LYS A 460 -11.80 17.90 -9.87
N ASN A 461 -13.11 17.71 -9.99
CA ASN A 461 -14.10 17.97 -8.94
C ASN A 461 -14.56 16.69 -8.24
N LEU A 462 -14.01 15.52 -8.59
CA LEU A 462 -14.37 14.27 -7.95
C LEU A 462 -14.07 14.35 -6.45
N ARG A 463 -15.04 13.96 -5.64
CA ARG A 463 -14.92 13.87 -4.18
C ARG A 463 -15.53 12.54 -3.73
N ILE A 464 -15.10 12.07 -2.56
CA ILE A 464 -15.72 10.92 -1.92
C ILE A 464 -17.08 11.33 -1.38
N GLU A 465 -18.14 10.66 -1.83
CA GLU A 465 -19.49 10.83 -1.33
C GLU A 465 -19.60 10.33 0.11
N LYS A 466 -20.14 11.18 0.99
CA LYS A 466 -20.27 10.83 2.41
C LYS A 466 -21.53 10.01 2.70
N ASP A 467 -22.57 10.21 1.92
CA ASP A 467 -23.83 9.48 2.02
C ASP A 467 -24.04 8.59 0.79
N MET A 468 -23.75 7.31 0.97
CA MET A 468 -23.92 6.29 -0.06
C MET A 468 -25.37 6.22 -0.58
N TRP A 469 -26.36 6.40 0.29
CA TRP A 469 -27.78 6.29 -0.09
C TRP A 469 -28.23 7.49 -0.93
N ALA A 470 -27.76 8.68 -0.62
CA ALA A 470 -27.96 9.85 -1.44
C ALA A 470 -27.28 9.70 -2.81
N ALA A 471 -26.03 9.19 -2.84
CA ALA A 471 -25.29 8.97 -4.07
C ALA A 471 -25.94 7.91 -4.99
N MET A 472 -26.68 6.97 -4.43
CA MET A 472 -27.44 5.94 -5.20
C MET A 472 -28.64 6.48 -5.96
N LYS A 473 -29.14 7.66 -5.62
CA LYS A 473 -30.37 8.17 -6.23
C LYS A 473 -30.18 8.47 -7.71
N GLY A 474 -31.03 7.85 -8.55
CA GLY A 474 -31.07 8.10 -9.99
C GLY A 474 -29.93 7.47 -10.80
N ILE A 475 -29.10 6.61 -10.22
CA ILE A 475 -27.97 5.96 -10.90
C ILE A 475 -28.40 5.03 -12.04
N ASP A 476 -27.54 4.86 -13.03
CA ASP A 476 -27.65 3.91 -14.12
C ASP A 476 -26.82 2.63 -13.89
N ALA A 477 -25.72 2.75 -13.15
CA ALA A 477 -24.90 1.60 -12.82
C ALA A 477 -24.26 1.71 -11.42
N VAL A 478 -24.05 0.55 -10.79
CA VAL A 478 -23.23 0.39 -9.57
C VAL A 478 -22.08 -0.56 -9.85
N VAL A 479 -20.88 -0.19 -9.42
CA VAL A 479 -19.68 -1.03 -9.46
C VAL A 479 -19.26 -1.34 -8.03
N LEU A 480 -19.31 -2.60 -7.63
CA LEU A 480 -18.80 -3.08 -6.36
C LEU A 480 -17.30 -3.39 -6.55
N ALA A 481 -16.45 -2.40 -6.30
CA ALA A 481 -15.02 -2.47 -6.60
C ALA A 481 -14.19 -3.04 -5.44
N VAL A 482 -14.57 -2.76 -4.19
CA VAL A 482 -13.84 -3.20 -2.98
C VAL A 482 -14.78 -3.94 -2.03
N ARG A 483 -14.27 -5.01 -1.43
CA ARG A 483 -15.04 -5.89 -0.55
C ARG A 483 -15.08 -5.38 0.90
N HIS A 484 -15.53 -4.13 1.11
CA HIS A 484 -15.76 -3.62 2.45
C HIS A 484 -16.93 -4.32 3.16
N ASP A 485 -16.80 -4.52 4.46
CA ASP A 485 -17.84 -5.13 5.31
C ASP A 485 -19.21 -4.42 5.19
N LEU A 486 -19.19 -3.10 4.97
CA LEU A 486 -20.40 -2.30 4.74
C LEU A 486 -21.17 -2.80 3.50
N TYR A 487 -20.46 -3.04 2.40
CA TYR A 487 -21.08 -3.41 1.13
C TYR A 487 -21.56 -4.87 1.10
N LEU A 488 -20.93 -5.74 1.90
CA LEU A 488 -21.40 -7.10 2.07
C LEU A 488 -22.80 -7.18 2.70
N LYS A 489 -23.19 -6.16 3.46
CA LYS A 489 -24.47 -6.08 4.17
C LYS A 489 -25.58 -5.40 3.37
N LEU A 490 -25.32 -5.00 2.13
CA LEU A 490 -26.31 -4.35 1.28
C LEU A 490 -27.47 -5.29 0.97
N ASP A 491 -28.67 -4.80 1.27
CA ASP A 491 -29.93 -5.46 0.94
C ASP A 491 -30.40 -5.04 -0.46
N PRO A 492 -30.63 -5.97 -1.41
CA PRO A 492 -31.00 -5.64 -2.79
C PRO A 492 -32.26 -4.78 -2.92
N ASP A 493 -33.30 -5.04 -2.10
CA ASP A 493 -34.56 -4.31 -2.15
C ASP A 493 -34.37 -2.85 -1.73
N ARG A 494 -33.60 -2.63 -0.66
CA ARG A 494 -33.28 -1.30 -0.18
C ARG A 494 -32.43 -0.52 -1.20
N VAL A 495 -31.44 -1.17 -1.82
CA VAL A 495 -30.56 -0.54 -2.82
C VAL A 495 -31.37 -0.10 -4.05
N VAL A 496 -32.20 -1.00 -4.62
CA VAL A 496 -33.03 -0.66 -5.79
C VAL A 496 -34.06 0.42 -5.45
N LYS A 497 -34.66 0.37 -4.26
CA LYS A 497 -35.56 1.41 -3.76
C LYS A 497 -34.86 2.77 -3.67
N SER A 498 -33.63 2.82 -3.16
CA SER A 498 -32.85 4.07 -3.06
C SER A 498 -32.45 4.61 -4.42
N ALA A 499 -32.11 3.75 -5.38
CA ALA A 499 -31.85 4.14 -6.76
C ALA A 499 -33.09 4.69 -7.47
N GLY A 500 -34.29 4.28 -7.04
CA GLY A 500 -35.58 4.66 -7.61
C GLY A 500 -35.91 3.97 -8.92
N ARG A 501 -35.02 3.13 -9.44
CA ARG A 501 -35.15 2.34 -10.68
C ARG A 501 -34.18 1.17 -10.72
N PRO A 502 -34.42 0.15 -11.57
CA PRO A 502 -33.42 -0.87 -11.88
C PRO A 502 -32.18 -0.27 -12.55
N PHE A 503 -31.02 -0.85 -12.31
CA PHE A 503 -29.71 -0.39 -12.78
C PHE A 503 -28.80 -1.55 -13.17
N ALA A 504 -27.68 -1.26 -13.85
CA ALA A 504 -26.63 -2.21 -14.13
C ALA A 504 -25.75 -2.40 -12.88
N LEU A 505 -25.46 -3.64 -12.49
CA LEU A 505 -24.65 -3.96 -11.31
C LEU A 505 -23.45 -4.81 -11.72
N VAL A 506 -22.24 -4.34 -11.41
CA VAL A 506 -21.00 -5.07 -11.69
C VAL A 506 -20.31 -5.42 -10.37
N ASP A 507 -20.18 -6.71 -10.08
CA ASP A 507 -19.48 -7.24 -8.90
C ASP A 507 -18.05 -7.62 -9.28
N CYS A 508 -17.07 -6.79 -8.89
CA CYS A 508 -15.67 -7.00 -9.22
C CYS A 508 -14.95 -7.92 -8.22
N PHE A 509 -15.50 -8.14 -7.03
CA PHE A 509 -14.77 -8.81 -5.93
C PHE A 509 -15.57 -9.91 -5.22
N CYS A 510 -16.57 -10.50 -5.87
CA CYS A 510 -17.43 -11.54 -5.30
C CYS A 510 -18.15 -11.13 -4.00
N LEU A 511 -18.70 -9.92 -3.95
CA LEU A 511 -19.49 -9.44 -2.83
C LEU A 511 -20.87 -10.08 -2.78
N LEU A 512 -21.43 -10.40 -3.94
CA LEU A 512 -22.76 -10.98 -4.06
C LEU A 512 -22.74 -12.51 -3.97
N ASP A 513 -23.58 -13.07 -3.14
CA ASP A 513 -23.95 -14.48 -3.21
C ASP A 513 -25.05 -14.74 -4.27
N ASP A 514 -25.33 -16.01 -4.54
CA ASP A 514 -26.32 -16.41 -5.55
C ASP A 514 -27.76 -15.94 -5.21
N GLU A 515 -28.07 -15.72 -3.94
CA GLU A 515 -29.39 -15.25 -3.49
C GLU A 515 -29.56 -13.77 -3.80
N LYS A 516 -28.58 -12.93 -3.46
CA LYS A 516 -28.56 -11.50 -3.80
C LYS A 516 -28.55 -11.29 -5.31
N ILE A 517 -27.78 -12.09 -6.07
CA ILE A 517 -27.77 -12.05 -7.54
C ILE A 517 -29.17 -12.30 -8.08
N ARG A 518 -29.84 -13.37 -7.62
CA ARG A 518 -31.23 -13.67 -8.03
C ARG A 518 -32.17 -12.52 -7.69
N ARG A 519 -32.03 -11.95 -6.49
CA ARG A 519 -32.91 -10.86 -6.06
C ARG A 519 -32.75 -9.62 -6.91
N TYR A 520 -31.54 -9.18 -7.21
CA TYR A 520 -31.28 -8.04 -8.12
C TYR A 520 -31.88 -8.31 -9.52
N LEU A 521 -31.67 -9.48 -10.09
CA LEU A 521 -32.24 -9.86 -11.38
C LEU A 521 -33.80 -9.88 -11.36
N GLN A 522 -34.42 -10.35 -10.26
CA GLN A 522 -35.87 -10.30 -10.07
C GLN A 522 -36.41 -8.88 -9.98
N LEU A 523 -35.65 -7.96 -9.41
CA LEU A 523 -35.93 -6.52 -9.32
C LEU A 523 -35.71 -5.77 -10.64
N GLY A 524 -35.28 -6.48 -11.69
CA GLY A 524 -35.07 -5.91 -13.03
C GLY A 524 -33.69 -5.34 -13.30
N CYS A 525 -32.76 -5.48 -12.38
CA CYS A 525 -31.36 -5.09 -12.58
C CYS A 525 -30.65 -6.05 -13.55
N GLU A 526 -29.65 -5.54 -14.27
CA GLU A 526 -28.72 -6.35 -15.04
C GLU A 526 -27.46 -6.59 -14.20
N VAL A 527 -27.14 -7.84 -13.90
CA VAL A 527 -26.01 -8.19 -13.04
C VAL A 527 -24.89 -8.83 -13.86
N LYS A 528 -23.67 -8.34 -13.69
CA LYS A 528 -22.44 -8.92 -14.20
C LYS A 528 -21.44 -9.08 -13.04
N GLY A 529 -20.43 -9.94 -13.23
CA GLY A 529 -19.37 -10.10 -12.21
C GLY A 529 -18.10 -10.66 -12.81
N MET A 530 -16.98 -10.17 -12.34
CA MET A 530 -15.66 -10.65 -12.75
C MET A 530 -15.48 -12.10 -12.26
N GLY A 531 -15.18 -13.02 -13.18
CA GLY A 531 -15.07 -14.45 -12.89
C GLY A 531 -16.40 -15.14 -12.49
N ARG A 532 -17.55 -14.51 -12.74
CA ARG A 532 -18.87 -14.97 -12.29
C ARG A 532 -19.79 -15.35 -13.47
N GLY A 533 -19.30 -16.16 -14.41
CA GLY A 533 -20.02 -16.56 -15.62
C GLY A 533 -21.37 -17.25 -15.36
N HIS A 534 -21.53 -17.93 -14.21
CA HIS A 534 -22.76 -18.60 -13.80
C HIS A 534 -23.96 -17.65 -13.61
N ILE A 535 -23.74 -16.34 -13.47
CA ILE A 535 -24.82 -15.32 -13.39
C ILE A 535 -25.75 -15.44 -14.59
N LYS A 536 -25.20 -15.71 -15.79
CA LYS A 536 -26.00 -15.93 -16.99
C LYS A 536 -27.01 -17.07 -16.80
N ARG A 537 -26.59 -18.21 -16.24
CA ARG A 537 -27.50 -19.35 -15.99
C ARG A 537 -28.58 -19.02 -14.98
N ILE A 538 -28.24 -18.20 -13.95
CA ILE A 538 -29.25 -17.73 -12.97
C ILE A 538 -30.29 -16.87 -13.70
N LYS A 539 -29.86 -15.96 -14.56
CA LYS A 539 -30.73 -15.10 -15.35
C LYS A 539 -31.62 -15.90 -16.27
N ASP A 540 -31.08 -16.82 -17.06
CA ASP A 540 -31.82 -17.68 -17.98
C ASP A 540 -32.93 -18.49 -17.23
N THR A 541 -32.63 -18.97 -16.02
CA THR A 541 -33.59 -19.67 -15.18
C THR A 541 -34.76 -18.78 -14.76
N ILE A 542 -34.50 -17.50 -14.44
CA ILE A 542 -35.54 -16.53 -14.06
C ILE A 542 -36.42 -16.19 -15.27
N ASP A 543 -35.79 -15.94 -16.44
CA ASP A 543 -36.50 -15.55 -17.67
C ASP A 543 -37.38 -16.67 -18.19
N ASN A 544 -36.92 -17.94 -18.14
CA ASN A 544 -37.70 -19.11 -18.50
C ASN A 544 -38.92 -19.31 -17.58
N ARG A 545 -38.79 -19.08 -16.27
CA ARG A 545 -39.93 -19.13 -15.33
C ARG A 545 -40.97 -18.04 -15.61
N ARG A 546 -40.54 -16.81 -15.94
CA ARG A 546 -41.40 -15.69 -16.30
C ARG A 546 -42.16 -15.97 -17.60
N SER A 547 -41.49 -16.55 -18.60
CA SER A 547 -42.07 -16.91 -19.89
C SER A 547 -43.10 -18.06 -19.74
N GLY A 548 -42.76 -19.09 -18.96
CA GLY A 548 -43.66 -20.20 -18.66
C GLY A 548 -44.90 -19.80 -17.83
N ALA A 549 -44.73 -18.83 -16.90
CA ALA A 549 -45.86 -18.28 -16.15
C ALA A 549 -46.80 -17.43 -17.04
N LYS A 550 -46.22 -16.61 -17.96
CA LYS A 550 -47.00 -15.85 -18.95
C LYS A 550 -47.76 -16.78 -19.95
N ALA A 551 -47.16 -17.89 -20.36
CA ALA A 551 -47.81 -18.86 -21.21
C ALA A 551 -48.99 -19.53 -20.49
N LYS A 552 -48.84 -19.94 -19.23
CA LYS A 552 -49.93 -20.52 -18.42
C LYS A 552 -51.08 -19.54 -18.16
N SER A 553 -50.80 -18.25 -17.97
CA SER A 553 -51.84 -17.22 -17.79
C SER A 553 -52.59 -16.87 -19.10
N ARG A 554 -52.02 -17.17 -20.28
CA ARG A 554 -52.70 -16.98 -21.59
C ARG A 554 -53.58 -18.18 -22.01
N PHE A 555 -53.40 -19.34 -21.41
CA PHE A 555 -54.19 -20.55 -21.70
C PHE A 555 -55.13 -20.96 -20.58
N GLY A 556 -55.33 -20.13 -19.56
CA GLY A 556 -56.21 -20.34 -18.42
C GLY A 556 -57.39 -19.38 -18.46
N HIS A 557 -58.18 -19.40 -19.55
CA HIS A 557 -59.55 -18.87 -19.64
C HIS A 557 -60.38 -19.82 -20.46
#